data_664a6e4cf2237cd2e0ea85c57cb849bb
#
_entry.id   664a6e4cf2237cd2e0ea85c57cb849bb
#
_cell.length_a   1.000
_cell.length_b   1.000
_cell.length_c   1.000
_cell.angle_alpha   90.00
_cell.angle_beta   90.00
_cell.angle_gamma   90.00
#
_symmetry.space_group_name_H-M   'P 1'
#
loop_
_entity.id
_entity.type
_entity.pdbx_description
1 polymer ?
#
loop_
_entity_poly.entity_id
_entity_poly.type
_entity_poly.pdbx_seq_one_letter_code
_entity_poly.pdbx_strand_id
1 'polypeptide(L)'
;MTSAPAPRELIALGCRILAFRGLAADILGHISLRRDDGALYLRCRGPHERGLLLTEPSDVHPVPLDGEPAPPDGYRVPNELPIHREILRARPDVAAVVHVHPPHVVAADLAGLPLRPIVGAYDIPAMRMALDGIPVYPRAVLVTRADLGQEVAEALADRPVAILRGHGIVATGDSVQQAVVRALSVESLAMMTLRSAAGPALPPPLPPEDIAELPDLGGGFNDTLVWNSHVAALEHAGLGL
;
A
#
# COMPACT_ATOMS: atom_id res chain seq x y z
N MET A 1 4.16 14.41 -26.31
CA MET A 1 4.60 13.36 -25.36
C MET A 1 4.67 14.02 -24.00
N THR A 2 3.74 13.71 -23.10
CA THR A 2 3.81 14.19 -21.71
C THR A 2 5.02 13.54 -21.04
N SER A 3 5.86 14.34 -20.40
CA SER A 3 6.98 13.84 -19.58
C SER A 3 6.44 12.89 -18.53
N ALA A 4 7.22 11.84 -18.17
CA ALA A 4 6.87 10.98 -17.04
C ALA A 4 6.69 11.83 -15.76
N PRO A 5 5.67 11.54 -14.93
CA PRO A 5 5.43 12.32 -13.72
C PRO A 5 6.65 12.27 -12.79
N ALA A 6 6.94 13.40 -12.15
CA ALA A 6 8.04 13.48 -11.19
C ALA A 6 7.76 12.60 -9.94
N PRO A 7 8.80 12.13 -9.21
CA PRO A 7 8.62 11.28 -8.04
C PRO A 7 7.64 11.81 -6.99
N ARG A 8 7.62 13.12 -6.77
CA ARG A 8 6.70 13.78 -5.83
C ARG A 8 5.25 13.77 -6.33
N GLU A 9 5.05 13.93 -7.64
CA GLU A 9 3.73 13.83 -8.26
C GLU A 9 3.19 12.40 -8.17
N LEU A 10 4.01 11.38 -8.41
CA LEU A 10 3.61 9.98 -8.25
C LEU A 10 3.13 9.66 -6.84
N ILE A 11 3.86 10.13 -5.81
CA ILE A 11 3.47 9.94 -4.41
C ILE A 11 2.16 10.68 -4.12
N ALA A 12 2.02 11.93 -4.57
CA ALA A 12 0.80 12.71 -4.35
C ALA A 12 -0.42 12.06 -5.03
N LEU A 13 -0.30 11.63 -6.29
CA LEU A 13 -1.34 10.88 -6.99
C LEU A 13 -1.68 9.57 -6.27
N GLY A 14 -0.68 8.81 -5.84
CA GLY A 14 -0.88 7.57 -5.07
C GLY A 14 -1.67 7.80 -3.77
N CYS A 15 -1.32 8.83 -3.02
CA CYS A 15 -2.06 9.24 -1.82
C CYS A 15 -3.52 9.58 -2.13
N ARG A 16 -3.77 10.38 -3.18
CA ARG A 16 -5.11 10.73 -3.61
C ARG A 16 -5.92 9.52 -4.06
N ILE A 17 -5.32 8.61 -4.85
CA ILE A 17 -5.95 7.36 -5.28
C ILE A 17 -6.38 6.53 -4.07
N LEU A 18 -5.47 6.27 -3.12
CA LEU A 18 -5.76 5.46 -1.93
C LEU A 18 -6.91 6.04 -1.10
N ALA A 19 -6.91 7.37 -0.88
CA ALA A 19 -8.00 8.04 -0.16
C ALA A 19 -9.31 8.03 -0.95
N PHE A 20 -9.27 8.33 -2.25
CA PHE A 20 -10.45 8.31 -3.14
C PHE A 20 -11.10 6.93 -3.21
N ARG A 21 -10.28 5.88 -3.13
CA ARG A 21 -10.74 4.48 -3.11
C ARG A 21 -11.12 3.99 -1.71
N GLY A 22 -11.03 4.84 -0.69
CA GLY A 22 -11.47 4.53 0.68
C GLY A 22 -10.49 3.69 1.50
N LEU A 23 -9.22 3.56 1.07
CA LEU A 23 -8.19 2.84 1.82
C LEU A 23 -7.54 3.67 2.92
N ALA A 24 -7.80 4.97 2.93
CA ALA A 24 -7.29 5.89 3.92
C ALA A 24 -8.37 6.92 4.28
N ALA A 25 -8.64 7.04 5.57
CA ALA A 25 -9.55 8.07 6.09
C ALA A 25 -8.74 9.28 6.58
N ASP A 26 -9.30 10.47 6.40
CA ASP A 26 -8.78 11.72 6.96
C ASP A 26 -7.29 11.97 6.64
N ILE A 27 -6.47 12.03 7.67
CA ILE A 27 -5.02 12.31 7.60
C ILE A 27 -4.16 11.04 7.63
N LEU A 28 -4.78 9.86 7.66
CA LEU A 28 -4.11 8.58 7.83
C LEU A 28 -3.52 8.07 6.51
N GLY A 29 -2.42 7.33 6.63
CA GLY A 29 -1.72 6.76 5.50
C GLY A 29 -0.60 7.64 4.94
N HIS A 30 0.39 6.99 4.35
CA HIS A 30 1.56 7.64 3.76
C HIS A 30 2.26 6.70 2.77
N ILE A 31 2.97 7.30 1.84
CA ILE A 31 3.75 6.62 0.81
C ILE A 31 5.18 7.12 0.85
N SER A 32 6.14 6.22 0.73
CA SER A 32 7.53 6.56 0.46
C SER A 32 8.03 5.96 -0.85
N LEU A 33 9.04 6.59 -1.41
CA LEU A 33 9.77 6.14 -2.60
C LEU A 33 11.27 6.32 -2.36
N ARG A 34 12.05 5.26 -2.56
CA ARG A 34 13.51 5.26 -2.49
C ARG A 34 14.10 6.26 -3.50
N ARG A 35 15.17 6.93 -3.13
CA ARG A 35 15.97 7.81 -3.96
C ARG A 35 17.32 7.18 -4.27
N ASP A 36 17.95 7.60 -5.36
CA ASP A 36 19.28 7.11 -5.77
C ASP A 36 20.41 7.51 -4.79
N ASP A 37 20.19 8.57 -4.00
CA ASP A 37 21.16 9.07 -3.01
C ASP A 37 21.06 8.39 -1.64
N GLY A 38 20.30 7.29 -1.52
CA GLY A 38 20.13 6.55 -0.27
C GLY A 38 19.13 7.17 0.71
N ALA A 39 18.45 8.26 0.32
CA ALA A 39 17.30 8.80 1.05
C ALA A 39 15.99 8.23 0.50
N LEU A 40 14.86 8.70 1.04
CA LEU A 40 13.52 8.43 0.50
C LEU A 40 12.75 9.73 0.33
N TYR A 41 11.87 9.79 -0.66
CA TYR A 41 10.76 10.73 -0.66
C TYR A 41 9.66 10.18 0.22
N LEU A 42 9.03 11.04 1.03
CA LEU A 42 7.96 10.65 1.93
C LEU A 42 6.88 11.74 1.96
N ARG A 43 5.62 11.34 1.91
CA ARG A 43 4.50 12.24 2.22
C ARG A 43 4.59 12.66 3.69
N CYS A 44 4.73 13.95 3.94
CA CYS A 44 4.78 14.58 5.25
C CYS A 44 3.49 15.35 5.54
N ARG A 45 3.18 15.59 6.81
CA ARG A 45 2.06 16.42 7.22
C ARG A 45 2.49 17.87 7.24
N GLY A 46 1.81 18.70 6.45
CA GLY A 46 2.09 20.12 6.37
C GLY A 46 1.39 20.94 7.45
N PRO A 47 1.69 22.26 7.54
CA PRO A 47 1.08 23.17 8.52
C PRO A 47 -0.44 23.33 8.30
N HIS A 48 -0.92 23.07 7.11
CA HIS A 48 -2.34 23.11 6.74
C HIS A 48 -2.78 21.72 6.26
N GLU A 49 -2.64 20.70 7.12
CA GLU A 49 -3.00 19.33 6.79
C GLU A 49 -4.46 19.24 6.33
N ARG A 50 -4.67 18.75 5.10
CA ARG A 50 -5.99 18.66 4.45
C ARG A 50 -6.43 17.21 4.18
N GLY A 51 -5.70 16.25 4.73
CA GLY A 51 -5.95 14.83 4.51
C GLY A 51 -5.25 14.26 3.27
N LEU A 52 -5.25 12.94 3.21
CA LEU A 52 -4.53 12.21 2.16
C LEU A 52 -5.08 12.49 0.76
N LEU A 53 -6.39 12.71 0.65
CA LEU A 53 -7.08 12.99 -0.61
C LEU A 53 -6.61 14.27 -1.30
N LEU A 54 -6.11 15.24 -0.55
CA LEU A 54 -5.68 16.54 -1.05
C LEU A 54 -4.15 16.72 -0.98
N THR A 55 -3.40 15.61 -0.95
CA THR A 55 -1.95 15.64 -0.96
C THR A 55 -1.43 16.34 -2.23
N GLU A 56 -0.53 17.29 -2.06
CA GLU A 56 0.15 18.00 -3.14
C GLU A 56 1.61 17.50 -3.27
N PRO A 57 2.27 17.66 -4.42
CA PRO A 57 3.70 17.36 -4.55
C PRO A 57 4.57 18.11 -3.56
N SER A 58 4.13 19.29 -3.09
CA SER A 58 4.78 20.10 -2.04
C SER A 58 4.72 19.44 -0.65
N ASP A 59 3.84 18.48 -0.41
CA ASP A 59 3.76 17.73 0.86
C ASP A 59 4.77 16.56 0.90
N VAL A 60 5.49 16.32 -0.20
CA VAL A 60 6.44 15.22 -0.32
C VAL A 60 7.86 15.74 -0.19
N HIS A 61 8.55 15.29 0.86
CA HIS A 61 9.90 15.77 1.20
C HIS A 61 10.93 14.65 1.20
N PRO A 62 12.21 14.98 0.95
CA PRO A 62 13.30 14.04 1.14
C PRO A 62 13.49 13.79 2.65
N VAL A 63 13.62 12.53 3.01
CA VAL A 63 13.88 12.08 4.37
C VAL A 63 15.08 11.14 4.32
N PRO A 64 16.09 11.29 5.17
CA PRO A 64 17.22 10.37 5.18
C PRO A 64 16.77 8.97 5.63
N LEU A 65 17.40 7.93 5.07
CA LEU A 65 17.15 6.56 5.53
C LEU A 65 17.69 6.36 6.95
N ASP A 66 18.80 7.05 7.27
CA ASP A 66 19.45 7.04 8.58
C ASP A 66 19.48 8.45 9.18
N GLY A 67 19.51 8.53 10.52
CA GLY A 67 19.60 9.78 11.26
C GLY A 67 18.24 10.50 11.43
N GLU A 68 18.32 11.72 11.96
CA GLU A 68 17.12 12.51 12.27
C GLU A 68 16.53 13.13 10.99
N PRO A 69 15.21 13.01 10.77
CA PRO A 69 14.56 13.69 9.67
C PRO A 69 14.47 15.19 9.94
N ALA A 70 14.77 15.98 8.90
CA ALA A 70 14.70 17.45 8.95
C ALA A 70 13.81 17.97 7.80
N PRO A 71 12.49 17.74 7.84
CA PRO A 71 11.58 18.32 6.85
C PRO A 71 11.58 19.86 6.98
N PRO A 72 11.15 20.60 5.96
CA PRO A 72 11.01 22.05 6.03
C PRO A 72 10.12 22.51 7.19
N ASP A 73 10.27 23.77 7.60
CA ASP A 73 9.49 24.35 8.68
C ASP A 73 7.98 24.17 8.48
N GLY A 74 7.31 23.75 9.55
CA GLY A 74 5.89 23.46 9.56
C GLY A 74 5.51 22.06 9.07
N TYR A 75 6.42 21.30 8.45
CA TYR A 75 6.18 19.91 8.06
C TYR A 75 6.64 18.93 9.13
N ARG A 76 5.97 17.80 9.22
CA ARG A 76 6.33 16.69 10.12
C ARG A 76 6.27 15.37 9.37
N VAL A 77 7.27 14.53 9.57
CA VAL A 77 7.24 13.15 9.11
C VAL A 77 6.15 12.37 9.85
N PRO A 78 5.56 11.33 9.23
CA PRO A 78 4.66 10.41 9.93
C PRO A 78 5.36 9.78 11.14
N ASN A 79 4.61 9.59 12.23
CA ASN A 79 5.12 8.89 13.42
C ASN A 79 5.61 7.47 13.08
N GLU A 80 5.07 6.88 12.03
CA GLU A 80 5.38 5.54 11.55
C GLU A 80 6.44 5.51 10.44
N LEU A 81 7.30 6.53 10.36
CA LEU A 81 8.50 6.50 9.53
C LEU A 81 9.32 5.19 9.67
N PRO A 82 9.43 4.57 10.88
CA PRO A 82 10.13 3.29 11.02
C PRO A 82 9.63 2.17 10.10
N ILE A 83 8.34 2.09 9.77
CA ILE A 83 7.82 1.13 8.79
C ILE A 83 8.59 1.25 7.47
N HIS A 84 8.67 2.46 6.93
CA HIS A 84 9.32 2.71 5.64
C HIS A 84 10.82 2.44 5.68
N ARG A 85 11.49 2.94 6.72
CA ARG A 85 12.94 2.81 6.87
C ARG A 85 13.37 1.35 6.96
N GLU A 86 12.73 0.58 7.84
CA GLU A 86 13.15 -0.79 8.11
C GLU A 86 12.81 -1.73 6.94
N ILE A 87 11.67 -1.54 6.27
CA ILE A 87 11.37 -2.29 5.04
C ILE A 87 12.37 -1.94 3.94
N LEU A 88 12.66 -0.66 3.70
CA LEU A 88 13.60 -0.25 2.67
C LEU A 88 15.04 -0.69 2.97
N ARG A 89 15.43 -0.85 4.23
CA ARG A 89 16.73 -1.44 4.61
C ARG A 89 16.79 -2.94 4.35
N ALA A 90 15.76 -3.66 4.77
CA ALA A 90 15.68 -5.11 4.64
C ALA A 90 15.51 -5.58 3.19
N ARG A 91 14.90 -4.73 2.32
CA ARG A 91 14.46 -5.08 0.97
C ARG A 91 15.05 -4.13 -0.08
N PRO A 92 16.29 -4.40 -0.58
CA PRO A 92 16.90 -3.59 -1.65
C PRO A 92 16.14 -3.60 -2.97
N ASP A 93 15.35 -4.65 -3.21
CA ASP A 93 14.46 -4.84 -4.36
C ASP A 93 13.21 -3.97 -4.31
N VAL A 94 12.88 -3.41 -3.14
CA VAL A 94 11.73 -2.54 -2.94
C VAL A 94 12.13 -1.08 -3.15
N ALA A 95 11.41 -0.38 -4.03
CA ALA A 95 11.56 1.06 -4.22
C ALA A 95 10.47 1.85 -3.48
N ALA A 96 9.22 1.37 -3.45
CA ALA A 96 8.10 2.09 -2.86
C ALA A 96 7.44 1.29 -1.71
N VAL A 97 7.03 2.01 -0.66
CA VAL A 97 6.27 1.46 0.47
C VAL A 97 5.02 2.31 0.68
N VAL A 98 3.87 1.64 0.70
CA VAL A 98 2.56 2.20 1.05
C VAL A 98 2.18 1.67 2.44
N HIS A 99 1.78 2.55 3.34
CA HIS A 99 1.07 2.18 4.56
C HIS A 99 -0.28 2.89 4.59
N VAL A 100 -1.36 2.11 4.74
CA VAL A 100 -2.75 2.57 4.77
C VAL A 100 -3.61 1.65 5.62
N HIS A 101 -4.85 2.09 5.91
CA HIS A 101 -5.80 1.40 6.78
C HIS A 101 -7.05 0.93 6.01
N PRO A 102 -6.93 -0.05 5.08
CA PRO A 102 -8.04 -0.51 4.27
C PRO A 102 -9.12 -1.15 5.14
N PRO A 103 -10.38 -0.65 5.11
CA PRO A 103 -11.39 -1.05 6.09
C PRO A 103 -11.79 -2.52 6.00
N HIS A 104 -11.84 -3.10 4.79
CA HIS A 104 -12.20 -4.51 4.65
C HIS A 104 -11.07 -5.43 5.10
N VAL A 105 -9.79 -5.06 4.86
CA VAL A 105 -8.65 -5.84 5.38
C VAL A 105 -8.65 -5.83 6.91
N VAL A 106 -8.81 -4.66 7.52
CA VAL A 106 -8.88 -4.55 8.99
C VAL A 106 -10.07 -5.35 9.54
N ALA A 107 -11.24 -5.25 8.91
CA ALA A 107 -12.41 -6.01 9.32
C ALA A 107 -12.23 -7.52 9.19
N ALA A 108 -11.60 -7.99 8.10
CA ALA A 108 -11.31 -9.41 7.91
C ALA A 108 -10.32 -9.94 8.95
N ASP A 109 -9.24 -9.18 9.25
CA ASP A 109 -8.28 -9.54 10.29
C ASP A 109 -8.93 -9.61 11.68
N LEU A 110 -9.74 -8.62 12.05
CA LEU A 110 -10.48 -8.61 13.34
C LEU A 110 -11.49 -9.76 13.44
N ALA A 111 -12.07 -10.19 12.32
CA ALA A 111 -12.95 -11.35 12.24
C ALA A 111 -12.19 -12.70 12.22
N GLY A 112 -10.86 -12.69 12.22
CA GLY A 112 -10.03 -13.89 12.10
C GLY A 112 -10.14 -14.61 10.76
N LEU A 113 -10.52 -13.88 9.69
CA LEU A 113 -10.69 -14.43 8.35
C LEU A 113 -9.38 -14.32 7.57
N PRO A 114 -8.71 -15.43 7.26
CA PRO A 114 -7.49 -15.39 6.47
C PRO A 114 -7.79 -15.02 5.02
N LEU A 115 -6.97 -14.13 4.46
CA LEU A 115 -7.04 -13.80 3.04
C LEU A 115 -6.37 -14.93 2.23
N ARG A 116 -7.18 -15.65 1.46
CA ARG A 116 -6.79 -16.82 0.66
C ARG A 116 -7.13 -16.59 -0.82
N PRO A 117 -6.57 -17.37 -1.77
CA PRO A 117 -6.84 -17.22 -3.19
C PRO A 117 -8.25 -17.78 -3.53
N ILE A 118 -9.29 -17.05 -3.14
CA ILE A 118 -10.71 -17.41 -3.38
C ILE A 118 -11.30 -16.70 -4.59
N VAL A 119 -10.58 -15.74 -5.19
CA VAL A 119 -10.97 -15.04 -6.42
C VAL A 119 -10.02 -15.46 -7.55
N GLY A 120 -10.56 -15.68 -8.75
CA GLY A 120 -9.77 -16.04 -9.93
C GLY A 120 -9.57 -14.83 -10.86
N ALA A 121 -10.11 -14.92 -12.05
CA ALA A 121 -10.06 -13.87 -13.07
C ALA A 121 -10.71 -12.53 -12.64
N TYR A 122 -11.41 -12.50 -11.52
CA TYR A 122 -11.97 -11.27 -10.94
C TYR A 122 -10.86 -10.29 -10.52
N ASP A 123 -9.78 -10.79 -9.88
CA ASP A 123 -8.60 -9.99 -9.49
C ASP A 123 -7.38 -10.93 -9.39
N ILE A 124 -6.72 -11.15 -10.54
CA ILE A 124 -5.57 -12.05 -10.63
C ILE A 124 -4.41 -11.59 -9.74
N PRO A 125 -4.02 -10.30 -9.65
CA PRO A 125 -3.00 -9.84 -8.72
C PRO A 125 -3.31 -10.16 -7.26
N ALA A 126 -4.55 -9.96 -6.82
CA ALA A 126 -4.97 -10.31 -5.46
C ALA A 126 -4.85 -11.81 -5.19
N MET A 127 -5.31 -12.64 -6.13
CA MET A 127 -5.19 -14.09 -6.06
C MET A 127 -3.73 -14.52 -5.91
N ARG A 128 -2.83 -14.00 -6.78
CA ARG A 128 -1.41 -14.36 -6.75
C ARG A 128 -0.72 -13.95 -5.45
N MET A 129 -1.01 -12.76 -4.92
CA MET A 129 -0.48 -12.33 -3.62
C MET A 129 -0.93 -13.23 -2.46
N ALA A 130 -2.10 -13.88 -2.58
CA ALA A 130 -2.68 -14.72 -1.55
C ALA A 130 -2.37 -16.21 -1.67
N LEU A 131 -1.61 -16.67 -2.69
CA LEU A 131 -1.31 -18.09 -2.93
C LEU A 131 -0.78 -18.80 -1.67
N ASP A 132 0.18 -18.17 -0.99
CA ASP A 132 0.76 -18.68 0.26
C ASP A 132 0.22 -17.93 1.49
N GLY A 133 -0.95 -17.30 1.36
CA GLY A 133 -1.54 -16.42 2.35
C GLY A 133 -0.90 -15.02 2.38
N ILE A 134 -1.56 -14.07 3.03
CA ILE A 134 -1.02 -12.75 3.33
C ILE A 134 -0.46 -12.79 4.76
N PRO A 135 0.83 -12.51 4.98
CA PRO A 135 1.40 -12.51 6.33
C PRO A 135 0.76 -11.45 7.22
N VAL A 136 0.73 -11.74 8.52
CA VAL A 136 0.17 -10.85 9.54
C VAL A 136 1.23 -10.53 10.58
N TYR A 137 1.57 -9.26 10.73
CA TYR A 137 2.33 -8.77 11.87
C TYR A 137 1.41 -8.82 13.10
N PRO A 138 1.75 -9.59 14.16
CA PRO A 138 0.75 -10.00 15.16
C PRO A 138 0.44 -8.96 16.23
N ARG A 139 1.07 -7.79 16.21
CA ARG A 139 0.90 -6.75 17.22
C ARG A 139 -0.02 -5.63 16.74
N ALA A 140 -0.98 -5.24 17.59
CA ALA A 140 -1.88 -4.10 17.36
C ALA A 140 -1.30 -2.84 18.02
N VAL A 141 -0.24 -2.30 17.44
CA VAL A 141 0.49 -1.13 17.98
C VAL A 141 0.76 -0.10 16.88
N LEU A 142 1.01 1.15 17.30
CA LEU A 142 1.55 2.18 16.42
C LEU A 142 3.08 1.96 16.27
N VAL A 143 3.57 1.84 15.06
CA VAL A 143 4.97 1.48 14.75
C VAL A 143 5.86 2.72 14.77
N THR A 144 6.20 3.20 15.96
CA THR A 144 6.91 4.48 16.14
C THR A 144 8.40 4.34 16.44
N ARG A 145 8.93 3.12 16.56
CA ARG A 145 10.33 2.83 16.89
C ARG A 145 10.93 1.87 15.89
N ALA A 146 12.25 1.90 15.76
CA ALA A 146 12.99 1.07 14.82
C ALA A 146 12.80 -0.44 15.08
N ASP A 147 12.80 -0.88 16.34
CA ASP A 147 12.56 -2.29 16.71
C ASP A 147 11.21 -2.81 16.20
N LEU A 148 10.14 -2.00 16.34
CA LEU A 148 8.81 -2.35 15.81
C LEU A 148 8.80 -2.35 14.27
N GLY A 149 9.51 -1.43 13.63
CA GLY A 149 9.68 -1.41 12.18
C GLY A 149 10.42 -2.64 11.66
N GLN A 150 11.45 -3.11 12.37
CA GLN A 150 12.17 -4.34 12.07
C GLN A 150 11.25 -5.57 12.18
N GLU A 151 10.46 -5.67 13.26
CA GLU A 151 9.46 -6.73 13.39
C GLU A 151 8.45 -6.73 12.22
N VAL A 152 8.02 -5.56 11.74
CA VAL A 152 7.15 -5.45 10.56
C VAL A 152 7.86 -5.92 9.29
N ALA A 153 9.12 -5.52 9.09
CA ALA A 153 9.91 -5.94 7.94
C ALA A 153 10.16 -7.47 7.94
N GLU A 154 10.42 -8.05 9.12
CA GLU A 154 10.55 -9.50 9.31
C GLU A 154 9.23 -10.23 9.01
N ALA A 155 8.11 -9.71 9.48
CA ALA A 155 6.79 -10.29 9.19
C ALA A 155 6.42 -10.21 7.70
N LEU A 156 6.80 -9.12 7.04
CA LEU A 156 6.62 -8.95 5.59
C LEU A 156 7.50 -9.93 4.80
N ALA A 157 8.73 -10.17 5.26
CA ALA A 157 9.74 -11.00 4.59
C ALA A 157 9.91 -10.61 3.10
N ASP A 158 9.82 -11.55 2.18
CA ASP A 158 9.89 -11.35 0.73
C ASP A 158 8.51 -11.08 0.09
N ARG A 159 7.45 -11.02 0.90
CA ARG A 159 6.07 -10.85 0.41
C ARG A 159 5.81 -9.40 -0.03
N PRO A 160 4.91 -9.20 -1.01
CA PRO A 160 4.57 -7.86 -1.49
C PRO A 160 3.69 -7.05 -0.52
N VAL A 161 2.97 -7.72 0.37
CA VAL A 161 2.02 -7.11 1.31
C VAL A 161 2.04 -7.86 2.63
N ALA A 162 1.91 -7.14 3.75
CA ALA A 162 1.61 -7.70 5.07
C ALA A 162 0.47 -6.92 5.74
N ILE A 163 -0.35 -7.62 6.51
CA ILE A 163 -1.38 -7.05 7.39
C ILE A 163 -0.72 -6.71 8.72
N LEU A 164 -1.01 -5.51 9.24
CA LEU A 164 -0.70 -5.12 10.62
C LEU A 164 -1.97 -5.34 11.45
N ARG A 165 -1.90 -6.25 12.42
CA ARG A 165 -3.04 -6.71 13.22
C ARG A 165 -3.90 -5.56 13.73
N GLY A 166 -5.20 -5.53 13.33
CA GLY A 166 -6.17 -4.53 13.76
C GLY A 166 -5.80 -3.08 13.44
N HIS A 167 -4.88 -2.86 12.48
CA HIS A 167 -4.32 -1.55 12.18
C HIS A 167 -4.49 -1.20 10.69
N GLY A 168 -3.87 -1.96 9.82
CA GLY A 168 -3.86 -1.69 8.39
C GLY A 168 -2.95 -2.65 7.62
N ILE A 169 -2.32 -2.14 6.57
CA ILE A 169 -1.37 -2.91 5.76
C ILE A 169 -0.10 -2.13 5.47
N VAL A 170 0.95 -2.87 5.12
CA VAL A 170 2.05 -2.37 4.31
C VAL A 170 2.00 -3.07 2.96
N ALA A 171 2.15 -2.31 1.88
CA ALA A 171 2.30 -2.82 0.53
C ALA A 171 3.57 -2.26 -0.11
N THR A 172 4.32 -3.10 -0.81
CA THR A 172 5.61 -2.75 -1.40
C THR A 172 5.59 -2.92 -2.92
N GLY A 173 6.50 -2.25 -3.60
CA GLY A 173 6.66 -2.37 -5.05
C GLY A 173 8.00 -1.83 -5.53
N ASP A 174 8.34 -2.12 -6.80
CA ASP A 174 9.44 -1.50 -7.53
C ASP A 174 9.12 -0.06 -7.97
N SER A 175 7.85 0.34 -7.81
CA SER A 175 7.30 1.64 -8.15
C SER A 175 6.14 2.03 -7.22
N VAL A 176 5.81 3.31 -7.16
CA VAL A 176 4.63 3.80 -6.43
C VAL A 176 3.36 3.18 -7.00
N GLN A 177 3.28 3.08 -8.32
CA GLN A 177 2.14 2.52 -9.03
C GLN A 177 1.88 1.07 -8.59
N GLN A 178 2.91 0.24 -8.58
CA GLN A 178 2.80 -1.15 -8.17
C GLN A 178 2.37 -1.30 -6.72
N ALA A 179 3.00 -0.55 -5.80
CA ALA A 179 2.65 -0.60 -4.38
C ALA A 179 1.19 -0.19 -4.12
N VAL A 180 0.71 0.86 -4.81
CA VAL A 180 -0.68 1.33 -4.70
C VAL A 180 -1.65 0.30 -5.28
N VAL A 181 -1.39 -0.26 -6.46
CA VAL A 181 -2.25 -1.28 -7.09
C VAL A 181 -2.33 -2.53 -6.21
N ARG A 182 -1.22 -2.96 -5.61
CA ARG A 182 -1.20 -4.07 -4.64
C ARG A 182 -2.07 -3.81 -3.42
N ALA A 183 -2.03 -2.59 -2.86
CA ALA A 183 -2.90 -2.22 -1.75
C ALA A 183 -4.39 -2.28 -2.13
N LEU A 184 -4.75 -1.80 -3.32
CA LEU A 184 -6.12 -1.84 -3.85
C LEU A 184 -6.60 -3.29 -4.06
N SER A 185 -5.76 -4.16 -4.62
CA SER A 185 -6.09 -5.56 -4.87
C SER A 185 -6.29 -6.35 -3.56
N VAL A 186 -5.49 -6.11 -2.54
CA VAL A 186 -5.68 -6.76 -1.23
C VAL A 186 -6.97 -6.29 -0.56
N GLU A 187 -7.33 -5.02 -0.64
CA GLU A 187 -8.61 -4.51 -0.15
C GLU A 187 -9.79 -5.15 -0.90
N SER A 188 -9.68 -5.32 -2.23
CA SER A 188 -10.66 -6.02 -3.05
C SER A 188 -10.85 -7.47 -2.60
N LEU A 189 -9.75 -8.20 -2.37
CA LEU A 189 -9.78 -9.57 -1.86
C LEU A 189 -10.44 -9.65 -0.47
N ALA A 190 -10.10 -8.75 0.42
CA ALA A 190 -10.68 -8.70 1.77
C ALA A 190 -12.18 -8.42 1.72
N MET A 191 -12.64 -7.50 0.87
CA MET A 191 -14.05 -7.25 0.64
C MET A 191 -14.78 -8.53 0.16
N MET A 192 -14.21 -9.26 -0.80
CA MET A 192 -14.80 -10.50 -1.27
C MET A 192 -14.79 -11.60 -0.21
N THR A 193 -13.73 -11.69 0.59
CA THR A 193 -13.64 -12.61 1.73
C THR A 193 -14.76 -12.34 2.75
N LEU A 194 -14.94 -11.08 3.15
CA LEU A 194 -16.00 -10.69 4.09
C LEU A 194 -17.41 -10.98 3.54
N ARG A 195 -17.66 -10.63 2.27
CA ARG A 195 -18.97 -10.91 1.64
C ARG A 195 -19.26 -12.41 1.57
N SER A 196 -18.24 -13.20 1.28
CA SER A 196 -18.37 -14.67 1.22
C SER A 196 -18.55 -15.28 2.61
N ALA A 197 -18.03 -14.66 3.67
CA ALA A 197 -18.18 -15.11 5.05
C ALA A 197 -19.62 -14.97 5.57
N ALA A 198 -20.49 -14.23 4.90
CA ALA A 198 -21.92 -14.19 5.20
C ALA A 198 -22.66 -15.49 4.82
N GLY A 199 -22.02 -16.36 4.05
CA GLY A 199 -22.53 -17.69 3.73
C GLY A 199 -22.28 -18.72 4.84
N PRO A 200 -22.70 -19.98 4.61
CA PRO A 200 -22.56 -21.04 5.61
C PRO A 200 -21.11 -21.45 5.87
N ALA A 201 -20.21 -21.19 4.96
CA ALA A 201 -18.77 -21.42 5.09
C ALA A 201 -18.01 -20.51 4.12
N LEU A 202 -16.74 -20.22 4.42
CA LEU A 202 -15.84 -19.58 3.46
C LEU A 202 -15.63 -20.49 2.25
N PRO A 203 -15.57 -19.92 1.02
CA PRO A 203 -15.20 -20.69 -0.15
C PRO A 203 -13.83 -21.36 0.05
N PRO A 204 -13.64 -22.56 -0.48
CA PRO A 204 -12.31 -23.15 -0.54
C PRO A 204 -11.38 -22.27 -1.42
N PRO A 205 -10.06 -22.35 -1.25
CA PRO A 205 -9.12 -21.79 -2.22
C PRO A 205 -9.39 -22.36 -3.62
N LEU A 206 -9.03 -21.60 -4.65
CA LEU A 206 -9.11 -22.07 -6.03
C LEU A 206 -8.26 -23.33 -6.20
N PRO A 207 -8.73 -24.29 -7.01
CA PRO A 207 -7.95 -25.48 -7.32
C PRO A 207 -6.70 -25.12 -8.12
N PRO A 208 -5.58 -25.86 -7.94
CA PRO A 208 -4.32 -25.57 -8.62
C PRO A 208 -4.43 -25.54 -10.16
N GLU A 209 -5.28 -26.37 -10.73
CA GLU A 209 -5.55 -26.43 -12.17
C GLU A 209 -6.14 -25.12 -12.70
N ASP A 210 -7.06 -24.48 -11.97
CA ASP A 210 -7.64 -23.19 -12.36
C ASP A 210 -6.61 -22.06 -12.21
N ILE A 211 -5.79 -22.11 -11.14
CA ILE A 211 -4.71 -21.14 -10.93
C ILE A 211 -3.69 -21.20 -12.07
N ALA A 212 -3.39 -22.40 -12.58
CA ALA A 212 -2.44 -22.59 -13.68
C ALA A 212 -2.92 -22.01 -15.02
N GLU A 213 -4.24 -21.94 -15.24
CA GLU A 213 -4.85 -21.35 -16.44
C GLU A 213 -4.88 -19.80 -16.40
N LEU A 214 -4.68 -19.18 -15.21
CA LEU A 214 -4.73 -17.74 -15.09
C LEU A 214 -3.40 -17.12 -15.54
N PRO A 215 -3.42 -16.13 -16.48
CA PRO A 215 -2.20 -15.50 -16.99
C PRO A 215 -1.50 -14.69 -15.91
N ASP A 216 -0.19 -14.50 -16.04
CA ASP A 216 0.51 -13.42 -15.38
C ASP A 216 0.35 -12.16 -16.23
N LEU A 217 -0.47 -11.22 -15.75
CA LEU A 217 -0.76 -9.99 -16.47
C LEU A 217 0.42 -8.99 -16.42
N GLY A 218 1.37 -9.22 -15.49
CA GLY A 218 2.59 -8.43 -15.37
C GLY A 218 2.39 -6.96 -15.02
N GLY A 219 3.51 -6.26 -14.78
CA GLY A 219 3.52 -4.83 -14.42
C GLY A 219 2.95 -3.91 -15.49
N GLY A 220 3.17 -4.19 -16.76
CA GLY A 220 2.64 -3.38 -17.85
C GLY A 220 1.12 -3.26 -17.87
N PHE A 221 0.41 -4.33 -17.55
CA PHE A 221 -1.06 -4.32 -17.45
C PHE A 221 -1.52 -3.77 -16.08
N ASN A 222 -1.08 -4.39 -15.01
CA ASN A 222 -1.58 -4.06 -13.66
C ASN A 222 -1.08 -2.69 -13.18
N ASP A 223 0.23 -2.49 -13.21
CA ASP A 223 0.83 -1.31 -12.59
C ASP A 223 0.67 -0.05 -13.44
N THR A 224 0.48 -0.20 -14.76
CA THR A 224 0.32 0.93 -15.68
C THR A 224 -1.15 1.18 -16.02
N LEU A 225 -1.88 0.20 -16.56
CA LEU A 225 -3.24 0.42 -17.03
C LEU A 225 -4.23 0.62 -15.88
N VAL A 226 -4.10 -0.15 -14.79
CA VAL A 226 -4.95 0.01 -13.61
C VAL A 226 -4.66 1.34 -12.94
N TRP A 227 -3.38 1.70 -12.76
CA TRP A 227 -2.98 3.01 -12.25
C TRP A 227 -3.58 4.14 -13.09
N ASN A 228 -3.40 4.12 -14.43
CA ASN A 228 -3.91 5.16 -15.32
C ASN A 228 -5.44 5.30 -15.24
N SER A 229 -6.16 4.20 -15.06
CA SER A 229 -7.61 4.25 -14.86
C SER A 229 -8.01 4.98 -13.57
N HIS A 230 -7.21 4.82 -12.50
CA HIS A 230 -7.44 5.55 -11.24
C HIS A 230 -7.07 7.03 -11.36
N VAL A 231 -6.00 7.37 -12.07
CA VAL A 231 -5.64 8.77 -12.35
C VAL A 231 -6.76 9.45 -13.15
N ALA A 232 -7.26 8.81 -14.21
CA ALA A 232 -8.38 9.33 -14.99
C ALA A 232 -9.66 9.51 -14.14
N ALA A 233 -9.93 8.61 -13.19
CA ALA A 233 -11.05 8.74 -12.27
C ALA A 233 -10.89 9.94 -11.32
N LEU A 234 -9.68 10.21 -10.83
CA LEU A 234 -9.39 11.41 -10.03
C LEU A 234 -9.58 12.68 -10.86
N GLU A 235 -9.06 12.73 -12.08
CA GLU A 235 -9.21 13.87 -13.00
C GLU A 235 -10.69 14.16 -13.27
N HIS A 236 -11.47 13.12 -13.58
CA HIS A 236 -12.90 13.24 -13.80
C HIS A 236 -13.65 13.75 -12.56
N ALA A 237 -13.20 13.40 -11.35
CA ALA A 237 -13.76 13.88 -10.11
C ALA A 237 -13.28 15.30 -9.71
N GLY A 238 -12.42 15.94 -10.50
CA GLY A 238 -11.81 17.23 -10.16
C GLY A 238 -10.76 17.14 -9.04
N LEU A 239 -10.19 15.97 -8.82
CA LEU A 239 -9.21 15.65 -7.78
C LEU A 239 -7.82 15.31 -8.38
N GLY A 240 -7.59 15.52 -9.66
CA GLY A 240 -6.28 15.44 -10.30
C GLY A 240 -5.28 16.47 -9.75
N LEU A 241 -3.97 16.30 -10.06
CA LEU A 241 -2.92 17.29 -9.74
C LEU A 241 -2.93 18.44 -10.71
#